data_141c2cd14e8b6dbc7575e4f8a91e7e93
#
_entry.id   141c2cd14e8b6dbc7575e4f8a91e7e93
#
_cell.length_a   1.000
_cell.length_b   1.000
_cell.length_c   1.000
_cell.angle_alpha   90.00
_cell.angle_beta   90.00
_cell.angle_gamma   90.00
#
_symmetry.space_group_name_H-M   'P 1'
#
loop_
_entity.id
_entity.type
_entity.pdbx_description
1 polymer ?
#
loop_
_entity_poly.entity_id
_entity_poly.type
_entity_poly.pdbx_seq_one_letter_code
_entity_poly.pdbx_strand_id
1 'polypeptide(L)'
;MIENMLARLGDIQSRVLELEARLGAMRAQFRPAPGRGTDPSGCVTVVVDPDGLPSRIEIRTGWQRQLAAEAMGTSVMLAFEQAVVDSMRAWSDAPDARGQRARGEGAGQEEEKPQSWMRQPPPLGTPREPVALAEEALDLVKAARSAGVAPPDQWSGSGGAGAISVTFGVGGFQACSIDPRWLRRQGVAVVNSALAEALREARAVREDQVARRRAETQRCIDLERDALATLVGFKDLTDLPEGR
;
A
#
# COMPACT_ATOMS: atom_id res chain seq x y z
N MET A 1 0.07 -4.77 39.46
CA MET A 1 -0.21 -5.69 38.33
C MET A 1 -0.62 -4.94 37.06
N ILE A 2 -1.51 -3.97 37.13
CA ILE A 2 -1.97 -3.13 35.99
C ILE A 2 -0.84 -2.29 35.42
N GLU A 3 0.04 -1.71 36.25
CA GLU A 3 1.18 -0.90 35.81
C GLU A 3 2.17 -1.68 34.92
N ASN A 4 2.45 -2.94 35.29
CA ASN A 4 3.31 -3.81 34.49
C ASN A 4 2.67 -4.19 33.13
N MET A 5 1.34 -4.23 33.07
CA MET A 5 0.61 -4.53 31.85
C MET A 5 0.56 -3.31 30.92
N LEU A 6 0.35 -2.11 31.49
CA LEU A 6 0.39 -0.85 30.73
C LEU A 6 1.80 -0.54 30.21
N ALA A 7 2.85 -0.79 31.01
CA ALA A 7 4.24 -0.63 30.57
C ALA A 7 4.58 -1.58 29.41
N ARG A 8 4.12 -2.86 29.46
CA ARG A 8 4.31 -3.83 28.39
C ARG A 8 3.55 -3.47 27.11
N LEU A 9 2.33 -2.95 27.22
CA LEU A 9 1.57 -2.44 26.09
C LEU A 9 2.28 -1.25 25.42
N GLY A 10 2.78 -0.31 26.20
CA GLY A 10 3.58 0.82 25.70
C GLY A 10 4.84 0.38 24.98
N ASP A 11 5.55 -0.66 25.49
CA ASP A 11 6.74 -1.23 24.85
C ASP A 11 6.39 -1.90 23.51
N ILE A 12 5.30 -2.65 23.46
CA ILE A 12 4.84 -3.30 22.22
C ILE A 12 4.45 -2.25 21.18
N GLN A 13 3.70 -1.22 21.56
CA GLN A 13 3.33 -0.13 20.66
C GLN A 13 4.54 0.61 20.12
N SER A 14 5.49 0.94 20.98
CA SER A 14 6.73 1.61 20.58
C SER A 14 7.51 0.78 19.55
N ARG A 15 7.59 -0.53 19.75
CA ARG A 15 8.23 -1.46 18.78
C ARG A 15 7.50 -1.55 17.45
N VAL A 16 6.16 -1.56 17.47
CA VAL A 16 5.35 -1.58 16.25
C VAL A 16 5.56 -0.29 15.45
N LEU A 17 5.48 0.88 16.10
CA LEU A 17 5.72 2.18 15.45
C LEU A 17 7.14 2.30 14.90
N GLU A 18 8.15 1.79 15.63
CA GLU A 18 9.53 1.75 15.15
C GLU A 18 9.67 0.84 13.93
N LEU A 19 9.04 -0.33 13.96
CA LEU A 19 9.05 -1.27 12.84
C LEU A 19 8.35 -0.67 11.61
N GLU A 20 7.23 0.00 11.80
CA GLU A 20 6.52 0.70 10.71
C GLU A 20 7.35 1.86 10.14
N ALA A 21 8.00 2.65 10.99
CA ALA A 21 8.89 3.72 10.57
C ALA A 21 10.10 3.17 9.78
N ARG A 22 10.72 2.08 10.26
CA ARG A 22 11.81 1.40 9.55
C ARG A 22 11.34 0.81 8.21
N LEU A 23 10.20 0.14 8.18
CA LEU A 23 9.60 -0.36 6.94
C LEU A 23 9.24 0.78 5.97
N GLY A 24 8.74 1.90 6.48
CA GLY A 24 8.48 3.10 5.69
C GLY A 24 9.76 3.71 5.11
N ALA A 25 10.82 3.83 5.91
CA ALA A 25 12.13 4.30 5.47
C ALA A 25 12.76 3.34 4.45
N MET A 26 12.70 2.04 4.70
CA MET A 26 13.14 1.02 3.74
C MET A 26 12.36 1.12 2.43
N ARG A 27 11.03 1.21 2.47
CA ARG A 27 10.21 1.38 1.26
C ARG A 27 10.55 2.67 0.51
N ALA A 28 10.84 3.77 1.20
CA ALA A 28 11.24 5.02 0.58
C ALA A 28 12.61 4.92 -0.10
N GLN A 29 13.55 4.15 0.49
CA GLN A 29 14.86 3.85 -0.09
C GLN A 29 14.77 2.83 -1.24
N PHE A 30 13.78 1.94 -1.19
CA PHE A 30 13.53 0.88 -2.17
C PHE A 30 12.49 1.28 -3.23
N ARG A 31 12.47 2.55 -3.67
CA ARG A 31 11.65 2.92 -4.83
C ARG A 31 12.32 2.40 -6.10
N PRO A 32 11.78 1.34 -6.73
CA PRO A 32 12.30 0.87 -8.01
C PRO A 32 12.20 1.99 -9.04
N ALA A 33 13.12 2.02 -9.99
CA ALA A 33 12.99 2.90 -11.15
C ALA A 33 11.77 2.48 -11.99
N PRO A 34 11.14 3.39 -12.74
CA PRO A 34 10.13 3.00 -13.71
C PRO A 34 10.70 1.96 -14.67
N GLY A 35 9.98 0.87 -14.88
CA GLY A 35 10.40 -0.21 -15.77
C GLY A 35 9.56 -0.26 -17.03
N ARG A 36 10.11 -0.78 -18.11
CA ARG A 36 9.42 -0.98 -19.38
C ARG A 36 9.59 -2.41 -19.85
N GLY A 37 8.49 -3.07 -20.17
CA GLY A 37 8.50 -4.42 -20.72
C GLY A 37 7.70 -4.51 -22.01
N THR A 38 8.08 -5.46 -22.83
CA THR A 38 7.40 -5.76 -24.08
C THR A 38 7.18 -7.27 -24.16
N ASP A 39 6.00 -7.67 -24.60
CA ASP A 39 5.69 -9.09 -24.79
C ASP A 39 6.57 -9.74 -25.87
N PRO A 40 6.70 -11.08 -25.92
CA PRO A 40 7.55 -11.76 -26.88
C PRO A 40 7.18 -11.49 -28.35
N SER A 41 5.93 -11.12 -28.64
CA SER A 41 5.51 -10.76 -30.00
C SER A 41 5.90 -9.33 -30.40
N GLY A 42 6.33 -8.49 -29.46
CA GLY A 42 6.62 -7.08 -29.69
C GLY A 42 5.36 -6.23 -29.94
N CYS A 43 4.18 -6.78 -29.68
CA CYS A 43 2.90 -6.12 -29.95
C CYS A 43 2.37 -5.32 -28.76
N VAL A 44 2.73 -5.69 -27.54
CA VAL A 44 2.26 -5.06 -26.31
C VAL A 44 3.45 -4.51 -25.54
N THR A 45 3.34 -3.26 -25.09
CA THR A 45 4.33 -2.63 -24.22
C THR A 45 3.64 -2.18 -22.94
N VAL A 46 4.23 -2.48 -21.78
CA VAL A 46 3.78 -2.04 -20.48
C VAL A 46 4.88 -1.20 -19.83
N VAL A 47 4.49 -0.11 -19.20
CA VAL A 47 5.36 0.71 -18.35
C VAL A 47 4.84 0.62 -16.93
N VAL A 48 5.71 0.28 -15.98
CA VAL A 48 5.40 0.27 -14.55
C VAL A 48 5.97 1.51 -13.89
N ASP A 49 5.25 2.00 -12.87
CA ASP A 49 5.70 3.10 -12.02
C ASP A 49 6.63 2.59 -10.89
N PRO A 50 7.19 3.50 -10.08
CA PRO A 50 8.02 3.12 -8.93
C PRO A 50 7.30 2.28 -7.86
N ASP A 51 5.97 2.25 -7.87
CA ASP A 51 5.18 1.42 -6.96
C ASP A 51 4.93 0.00 -7.54
N GLY A 52 5.50 -0.29 -8.74
CA GLY A 52 5.36 -1.56 -9.43
C GLY A 52 4.01 -1.77 -10.12
N LEU A 53 3.24 -0.70 -10.28
CA LEU A 53 1.93 -0.77 -10.95
C LEU A 53 2.03 -0.30 -12.40
N PRO A 54 1.26 -0.91 -13.33
CA PRO A 54 1.19 -0.42 -14.71
C PRO A 54 0.71 1.03 -14.73
N SER A 55 1.53 1.92 -15.26
CA SER A 55 1.18 3.30 -15.53
C SER A 55 0.66 3.49 -16.96
N ARG A 56 1.08 2.60 -17.86
CA ARG A 56 0.72 2.65 -19.28
C ARG A 56 0.76 1.26 -19.89
N ILE A 57 -0.25 0.93 -20.69
CA ILE A 57 -0.30 -0.26 -21.53
C ILE A 57 -0.55 0.21 -22.96
N GLU A 58 0.27 -0.20 -23.89
CA GLU A 58 0.18 0.18 -25.30
C GLU A 58 0.18 -1.04 -26.19
N ILE A 59 -0.78 -1.09 -27.11
CA ILE A 59 -0.84 -2.07 -28.18
C ILE A 59 -0.37 -1.41 -29.47
N ARG A 60 0.54 -2.08 -30.17
CA ARG A 60 1.13 -1.60 -31.41
C ARG A 60 0.19 -1.78 -32.60
N THR A 61 0.25 -0.86 -33.55
CA THR A 61 -0.44 -1.00 -34.86
C THR A 61 0.04 -2.25 -35.59
N GLY A 62 -0.91 -2.99 -36.17
CA GLY A 62 -0.60 -4.22 -36.91
C GLY A 62 -0.44 -5.47 -36.05
N TRP A 63 -0.78 -5.42 -34.76
CA TRP A 63 -0.72 -6.53 -33.83
C TRP A 63 -1.45 -7.80 -34.33
N GLN A 64 -2.54 -7.64 -35.14
CA GLN A 64 -3.33 -8.74 -35.66
C GLN A 64 -2.56 -9.72 -36.55
N ARG A 65 -1.39 -9.32 -37.04
CA ARG A 65 -0.51 -10.17 -37.84
C ARG A 65 0.35 -11.12 -37.02
N GLN A 66 0.55 -10.81 -35.77
CA GLN A 66 1.51 -11.50 -34.88
C GLN A 66 0.86 -12.12 -33.66
N LEU A 67 -0.32 -11.63 -33.26
CA LEU A 67 -0.99 -12.02 -32.03
C LEU A 67 -2.47 -12.29 -32.27
N ALA A 68 -2.96 -13.41 -31.74
CA ALA A 68 -4.40 -13.69 -31.71
C ALA A 68 -5.09 -12.78 -30.69
N ALA A 69 -6.32 -12.35 -30.99
CA ALA A 69 -7.07 -11.46 -30.09
C ALA A 69 -7.32 -12.10 -28.71
N GLU A 70 -7.46 -13.43 -28.66
CA GLU A 70 -7.66 -14.22 -27.45
C GLU A 70 -6.42 -14.23 -26.54
N ALA A 71 -5.24 -14.08 -27.13
CA ALA A 71 -3.98 -14.07 -26.40
C ALA A 71 -3.59 -12.68 -25.88
N MET A 72 -4.35 -11.64 -26.22
CA MET A 72 -3.98 -10.25 -25.89
C MET A 72 -3.83 -10.03 -24.38
N GLY A 73 -4.74 -10.53 -23.56
CA GLY A 73 -4.65 -10.41 -22.09
C GLY A 73 -3.39 -11.07 -21.54
N THR A 74 -3.05 -12.26 -22.03
CA THR A 74 -1.80 -12.96 -21.65
C THR A 74 -0.57 -12.17 -22.09
N SER A 75 -0.57 -11.58 -23.27
CA SER A 75 0.54 -10.74 -23.75
C SER A 75 0.72 -9.48 -22.91
N VAL A 76 -0.36 -8.89 -22.42
CA VAL A 76 -0.29 -7.77 -21.44
C VAL A 76 0.40 -8.22 -20.17
N MET A 77 0.06 -9.41 -19.65
CA MET A 77 0.69 -9.95 -18.43
C MET A 77 2.17 -10.23 -18.63
N LEU A 78 2.57 -10.85 -19.75
CA LEU A 78 3.97 -11.10 -20.07
C LEU A 78 4.79 -9.79 -20.21
N ALA A 79 4.21 -8.78 -20.85
CA ALA A 79 4.83 -7.47 -20.97
C ALA A 79 4.98 -6.80 -19.59
N PHE A 80 4.00 -6.97 -18.70
CA PHE A 80 4.06 -6.48 -17.33
C PHE A 80 5.17 -7.17 -16.52
N GLU A 81 5.24 -8.50 -16.55
CA GLU A 81 6.31 -9.26 -15.88
C GLU A 81 7.69 -8.78 -16.33
N GLN A 82 7.86 -8.58 -17.62
CA GLN A 82 9.12 -8.05 -18.18
C GLN A 82 9.42 -6.63 -17.71
N ALA A 83 8.39 -5.76 -17.57
CA ALA A 83 8.53 -4.40 -17.06
C ALA A 83 8.97 -4.39 -15.59
N VAL A 84 8.45 -5.30 -14.77
CA VAL A 84 8.86 -5.46 -13.36
C VAL A 84 10.32 -5.91 -13.27
N VAL A 85 10.72 -6.88 -14.10
CA VAL A 85 12.13 -7.34 -14.17
C VAL A 85 13.07 -6.20 -14.57
N ASP A 86 12.67 -5.40 -15.56
CA ASP A 86 13.45 -4.23 -16.02
C ASP A 86 13.58 -3.17 -14.90
N SER A 87 12.48 -2.87 -14.20
CA SER A 87 12.48 -1.99 -13.04
C SER A 87 13.44 -2.45 -11.95
N MET A 88 13.44 -3.75 -11.64
CA MET A 88 14.34 -4.34 -10.64
C MET A 88 15.81 -4.28 -11.07
N ARG A 89 16.10 -4.50 -12.35
CA ARG A 89 17.47 -4.37 -12.91
C ARG A 89 17.94 -2.93 -12.82
N ALA A 90 17.13 -1.98 -13.29
CA ALA A 90 17.47 -0.55 -13.21
C ALA A 90 17.77 -0.10 -11.78
N TRP A 91 17.05 -0.64 -10.81
CA TRP A 91 17.31 -0.39 -9.39
C TRP A 91 18.63 -1.03 -8.92
N SER A 92 18.93 -2.26 -9.31
CA SER A 92 20.17 -2.96 -8.94
C SER A 92 21.44 -2.32 -9.54
N ASP A 93 21.29 -1.68 -10.70
CA ASP A 93 22.38 -1.04 -11.42
C ASP A 93 22.60 0.42 -11.02
N ALA A 94 21.69 1.00 -10.23
CA ALA A 94 21.81 2.37 -9.75
C ALA A 94 23.07 2.53 -8.87
N PRO A 95 23.95 3.51 -9.15
CA PRO A 95 25.23 3.68 -8.45
C PRO A 95 25.05 3.91 -6.94
N ASP A 96 23.97 4.56 -6.52
CA ASP A 96 23.66 4.83 -5.11
C ASP A 96 23.32 3.55 -4.34
N ALA A 97 22.73 2.54 -4.97
CA ALA A 97 22.46 1.26 -4.35
C ALA A 97 23.73 0.48 -3.97
N ARG A 98 24.81 0.63 -4.75
CA ARG A 98 26.11 0.02 -4.46
C ARG A 98 26.82 0.72 -3.32
N GLY A 99 26.76 2.04 -3.24
CA GLY A 99 27.35 2.83 -2.16
C GLY A 99 26.70 2.59 -0.80
N GLN A 100 25.40 2.34 -0.77
CA GLN A 100 24.68 2.02 0.46
C GLN A 100 24.92 0.59 0.95
N ARG A 101 25.04 -0.40 0.03
CA ARG A 101 25.43 -1.78 0.38
C ARG A 101 26.85 -1.84 0.98
N ALA A 102 27.81 -1.14 0.36
CA ALA A 102 29.18 -1.08 0.85
C ALA A 102 29.29 -0.39 2.21
N ARG A 103 28.41 0.55 2.54
CA ARG A 103 28.33 1.17 3.87
C ARG A 103 27.63 0.28 4.90
N GLY A 104 26.70 -0.56 4.48
CA GLY A 104 26.01 -1.52 5.37
C GLY A 104 26.89 -2.72 5.76
N GLU A 105 27.79 -3.15 4.89
CA GLU A 105 28.70 -4.29 5.15
C GLU A 105 30.00 -3.90 5.88
N GLY A 106 30.35 -2.59 5.88
CA GLY A 106 31.57 -2.08 6.49
C GLY A 106 31.38 -1.32 7.80
N ALA A 107 30.15 -1.07 8.22
CA ALA A 107 29.87 -0.50 9.54
C ALA A 107 30.03 -1.62 10.58
N GLY A 108 31.29 -1.87 10.93
CA GLY A 108 31.63 -2.59 12.16
C GLY A 108 30.82 -1.99 13.31
N GLN A 109 30.36 -2.85 14.16
CA GLN A 109 29.64 -2.63 15.42
C GLN A 109 30.26 -1.48 16.23
N GLU A 110 30.05 -0.23 15.83
CA GLU A 110 29.98 0.83 16.81
C GLU A 110 28.65 0.57 17.53
N GLU A 111 28.73 0.20 18.78
CA GLU A 111 27.59 0.17 19.71
C GLU A 111 26.91 1.53 19.61
N GLU A 112 25.91 1.60 18.75
CA GLU A 112 25.06 2.75 18.59
C GLU A 112 24.35 2.92 19.92
N LYS A 113 24.91 3.83 20.77
CA LYS A 113 24.27 4.22 22.04
C LYS A 113 22.80 4.49 21.70
N PRO A 114 21.86 3.83 22.38
CA PRO A 114 20.44 3.99 22.10
C PRO A 114 20.12 5.48 22.10
N GLN A 115 19.73 5.98 20.93
CA GLN A 115 19.48 7.39 20.72
C GLN A 115 18.38 7.85 21.68
N SER A 116 18.52 9.03 22.25
CA SER A 116 17.67 9.55 23.33
C SER A 116 16.18 9.64 22.99
N TRP A 117 15.81 9.58 21.69
CA TRP A 117 14.42 9.53 21.22
C TRP A 117 13.69 8.22 21.58
N MET A 118 14.42 7.12 21.86
CA MET A 118 13.81 5.85 22.31
C MET A 118 13.18 5.94 23.72
N ARG A 119 13.40 7.04 24.44
CA ARG A 119 12.90 7.21 25.81
C ARG A 119 11.70 8.14 25.94
N GLN A 120 11.27 8.75 24.86
CA GLN A 120 10.03 9.54 24.92
C GLN A 120 8.84 8.61 24.72
N PRO A 121 7.97 8.47 25.73
CA PRO A 121 6.71 7.76 25.54
C PRO A 121 5.93 8.42 24.39
N PRO A 122 5.19 7.65 23.58
CA PRO A 122 4.37 8.23 22.55
C PRO A 122 3.47 9.31 23.15
N PRO A 123 3.23 10.42 22.43
CA PRO A 123 2.38 11.49 22.94
C PRO A 123 1.01 10.91 23.28
N LEU A 124 0.59 11.07 24.51
CA LEU A 124 -0.74 10.73 24.96
C LEU A 124 -1.75 11.58 24.18
N GLY A 125 -2.90 11.00 23.87
CA GLY A 125 -4.03 11.73 23.31
C GLY A 125 -4.62 12.74 24.28
N THR A 126 -5.78 13.26 23.96
CA THR A 126 -6.52 14.18 24.81
C THR A 126 -7.45 13.38 25.74
N PRO A 127 -7.41 13.60 27.08
CA PRO A 127 -8.36 12.98 27.99
C PRO A 127 -9.80 13.32 27.59
N ARG A 128 -10.65 12.33 27.50
CA ARG A 128 -12.05 12.47 27.10
C ARG A 128 -12.96 11.80 28.14
N GLU A 129 -14.24 12.08 28.03
CA GLU A 129 -15.21 11.41 28.88
C GLU A 129 -15.24 9.90 28.59
N PRO A 130 -15.14 9.02 29.61
CA PRO A 130 -15.07 7.57 29.42
C PRO A 130 -16.26 6.97 28.68
N VAL A 131 -17.46 7.51 28.90
CA VAL A 131 -18.67 7.03 28.22
C VAL A 131 -18.59 7.33 26.72
N ALA A 132 -18.18 8.55 26.35
CA ALA A 132 -18.02 8.94 24.95
C ALA A 132 -16.95 8.07 24.22
N LEU A 133 -15.84 7.75 24.90
CA LEU A 133 -14.83 6.83 24.37
C LEU A 133 -15.37 5.42 24.17
N ALA A 134 -16.16 4.92 25.13
CA ALA A 134 -16.76 3.60 25.04
C ALA A 134 -17.80 3.51 23.90
N GLU A 135 -18.59 4.56 23.71
CA GLU A 135 -19.55 4.65 22.60
C GLU A 135 -18.84 4.65 21.24
N GLU A 136 -17.79 5.47 21.10
CA GLU A 136 -17.01 5.53 19.85
C GLU A 136 -16.31 4.20 19.55
N ALA A 137 -15.73 3.55 20.57
CA ALA A 137 -15.15 2.21 20.44
C ALA A 137 -16.19 1.18 19.99
N LEU A 138 -17.38 1.23 20.58
CA LEU A 138 -18.48 0.33 20.23
C LEU A 138 -18.97 0.55 18.80
N ASP A 139 -19.01 1.80 18.35
CA ASP A 139 -19.40 2.14 16.98
C ASP A 139 -18.35 1.69 15.96
N LEU A 140 -17.06 1.80 16.27
CA LEU A 140 -15.99 1.22 15.44
C LEU A 140 -16.10 -0.31 15.34
N VAL A 141 -16.37 -1.00 16.45
CA VAL A 141 -16.58 -2.45 16.46
C VAL A 141 -17.83 -2.84 15.67
N LYS A 142 -18.93 -2.10 15.80
CA LYS A 142 -20.15 -2.33 15.00
C LYS A 142 -19.87 -2.11 13.50
N ALA A 143 -19.18 -1.01 13.15
CA ALA A 143 -18.81 -0.71 11.78
C ALA A 143 -17.92 -1.84 11.18
N ALA A 144 -16.93 -2.30 11.93
CA ALA A 144 -16.07 -3.40 11.52
C ALA A 144 -16.84 -4.72 11.32
N ARG A 145 -17.80 -5.02 12.20
CA ARG A 145 -18.68 -6.19 12.05
C ARG A 145 -19.66 -6.08 10.88
N SER A 146 -20.19 -4.87 10.64
CA SER A 146 -21.15 -4.60 9.56
C SER A 146 -20.47 -4.58 8.20
N ALA A 147 -19.19 -4.25 8.13
CA ALA A 147 -18.39 -4.31 6.90
C ALA A 147 -18.24 -5.74 6.34
N GLY A 148 -18.62 -6.76 7.11
CA GLY A 148 -18.54 -8.16 6.69
C GLY A 148 -17.11 -8.65 6.50
N VAL A 149 -16.96 -9.73 5.76
CA VAL A 149 -15.65 -10.19 5.28
C VAL A 149 -15.04 -9.04 4.47
N ALA A 150 -13.84 -8.61 4.86
CA ALA A 150 -13.12 -7.54 4.16
C ALA A 150 -13.30 -7.68 2.65
N PRO A 151 -13.65 -6.60 1.94
CA PRO A 151 -13.81 -6.67 0.49
C PRO A 151 -12.55 -7.31 -0.09
N PRO A 152 -12.68 -8.16 -1.09
CA PRO A 152 -11.52 -8.83 -1.67
C PRO A 152 -10.46 -7.77 -1.96
N ASP A 153 -9.21 -8.05 -1.57
CA ASP A 153 -8.08 -7.14 -1.79
C ASP A 153 -7.77 -7.03 -3.30
N GLN A 154 -8.80 -6.77 -4.08
CA GLN A 154 -8.79 -6.63 -5.52
C GLN A 154 -9.55 -5.37 -5.93
N TRP A 155 -8.95 -4.64 -6.85
CA TRP A 155 -9.50 -3.40 -7.39
C TRP A 155 -9.54 -3.51 -8.90
N SER A 156 -10.72 -3.36 -9.46
CA SER A 156 -10.90 -3.48 -10.91
C SER A 156 -11.34 -2.14 -11.50
N GLY A 157 -10.89 -1.91 -12.72
CA GLY A 157 -11.37 -0.83 -13.56
C GLY A 157 -11.71 -1.36 -14.94
N SER A 158 -12.61 -0.68 -15.60
CA SER A 158 -13.14 -1.05 -16.91
C SER A 158 -12.92 0.06 -17.94
N GLY A 159 -12.87 -0.32 -19.21
CA GLY A 159 -12.77 0.60 -20.33
C GLY A 159 -13.43 0.05 -21.57
N GLY A 160 -13.66 0.91 -22.56
CA GLY A 160 -14.31 0.48 -23.80
C GLY A 160 -15.70 -0.09 -23.58
N ALA A 161 -16.53 0.55 -22.76
CA ALA A 161 -17.87 0.09 -22.37
C ALA A 161 -17.87 -1.32 -21.74
N GLY A 162 -16.86 -1.63 -20.93
CA GLY A 162 -16.74 -2.92 -20.23
C GLY A 162 -16.05 -4.03 -21.02
N ALA A 163 -15.60 -3.75 -22.24
CA ALA A 163 -14.88 -4.73 -23.06
C ALA A 163 -13.47 -5.01 -22.57
N ILE A 164 -12.88 -4.11 -21.77
CA ILE A 164 -11.59 -4.26 -21.12
C ILE A 164 -11.80 -4.18 -19.63
N SER A 165 -11.16 -5.09 -18.89
CA SER A 165 -11.10 -5.05 -17.44
C SER A 165 -9.65 -5.23 -16.98
N VAL A 166 -9.23 -4.39 -16.05
CA VAL A 166 -7.92 -4.43 -15.41
C VAL A 166 -8.13 -4.66 -13.92
N THR A 167 -7.40 -5.61 -13.34
CA THR A 167 -7.52 -5.96 -11.92
C THR A 167 -6.17 -5.82 -11.22
N PHE A 168 -6.17 -5.10 -10.12
CA PHE A 168 -5.07 -5.02 -9.15
C PHE A 168 -5.40 -5.81 -7.90
N GLY A 169 -4.39 -6.36 -7.25
CA GLY A 169 -4.48 -6.94 -5.92
C GLY A 169 -3.46 -6.35 -4.97
N VAL A 170 -3.36 -6.92 -3.78
CA VAL A 170 -2.36 -6.50 -2.76
C VAL A 170 -0.94 -6.60 -3.30
N GLY A 171 -0.66 -7.62 -4.12
CA GLY A 171 0.65 -7.85 -4.73
C GLY A 171 0.92 -7.06 -6.02
N GLY A 172 -0.01 -6.20 -6.47
CA GLY A 172 0.12 -5.42 -7.70
C GLY A 172 -0.87 -5.81 -8.80
N PHE A 173 -0.45 -5.75 -10.06
CA PHE A 173 -1.27 -6.08 -11.21
C PHE A 173 -1.52 -7.59 -11.32
N GLN A 174 -2.80 -8.00 -11.35
CA GLN A 174 -3.19 -9.41 -11.34
C GLN A 174 -3.70 -9.93 -12.66
N ALA A 175 -4.51 -9.13 -13.34
CA ALA A 175 -5.15 -9.59 -14.57
C ALA A 175 -5.49 -8.42 -15.51
N CYS A 176 -5.48 -8.73 -16.79
CA CYS A 176 -6.07 -7.92 -17.85
C CYS A 176 -6.95 -8.80 -18.72
N SER A 177 -8.22 -8.52 -18.74
CA SER A 177 -9.19 -9.21 -19.61
C SER A 177 -9.65 -8.27 -20.72
N ILE A 178 -9.67 -8.76 -21.95
CA ILE A 178 -10.07 -8.00 -23.13
C ILE A 178 -11.02 -8.88 -23.94
N ASP A 179 -12.21 -8.38 -24.28
CA ASP A 179 -13.13 -9.11 -25.16
C ASP A 179 -12.53 -9.23 -26.57
N PRO A 180 -12.21 -10.46 -27.04
CA PRO A 180 -11.61 -10.65 -28.35
C PRO A 180 -12.49 -10.22 -29.52
N ARG A 181 -13.82 -10.30 -29.33
CA ARG A 181 -14.79 -9.91 -30.37
C ARG A 181 -14.82 -8.39 -30.54
N TRP A 182 -14.78 -7.68 -29.43
CA TRP A 182 -14.68 -6.23 -29.41
C TRP A 182 -13.35 -5.78 -29.98
N LEU A 183 -12.24 -6.38 -29.52
CA LEU A 183 -10.87 -6.04 -29.93
C LEU A 183 -10.67 -6.12 -31.45
N ARG A 184 -11.22 -7.16 -32.10
CA ARG A 184 -11.13 -7.33 -33.57
C ARG A 184 -11.82 -6.23 -34.38
N ARG A 185 -12.78 -5.56 -33.79
CA ARG A 185 -13.59 -4.51 -34.47
C ARG A 185 -13.05 -3.10 -34.23
N GLN A 186 -12.11 -2.95 -33.30
CA GLN A 186 -11.62 -1.63 -32.90
C GLN A 186 -10.28 -1.29 -33.54
N GLY A 187 -10.10 0.01 -33.81
CA GLY A 187 -8.80 0.56 -34.16
C GLY A 187 -7.89 0.62 -32.92
N VAL A 188 -6.58 0.51 -33.13
CA VAL A 188 -5.57 0.50 -32.05
C VAL A 188 -5.69 1.72 -31.12
N ALA A 189 -5.98 2.89 -31.66
CA ALA A 189 -6.13 4.12 -30.87
C ALA A 189 -7.29 3.99 -29.86
N VAL A 190 -8.42 3.40 -30.25
CA VAL A 190 -9.59 3.16 -29.41
C VAL A 190 -9.24 2.17 -28.31
N VAL A 191 -8.54 1.08 -28.65
CA VAL A 191 -8.10 0.05 -27.70
C VAL A 191 -7.14 0.64 -26.66
N ASN A 192 -6.16 1.42 -27.09
CA ASN A 192 -5.21 2.06 -26.18
C ASN A 192 -5.89 3.09 -25.27
N SER A 193 -6.89 3.83 -25.78
CA SER A 193 -7.69 4.75 -24.97
C SER A 193 -8.52 4.00 -23.92
N ALA A 194 -9.13 2.88 -24.29
CA ALA A 194 -9.92 2.05 -23.38
C ALA A 194 -9.04 1.36 -22.30
N LEU A 195 -7.83 0.94 -22.65
CA LEU A 195 -6.83 0.46 -21.68
C LEU A 195 -6.43 1.55 -20.69
N ALA A 196 -6.18 2.77 -21.16
CA ALA A 196 -5.85 3.89 -20.30
C ALA A 196 -7.02 4.28 -19.37
N GLU A 197 -8.26 4.17 -19.84
CA GLU A 197 -9.47 4.37 -19.04
C GLU A 197 -9.58 3.31 -17.94
N ALA A 198 -9.46 2.03 -18.26
CA ALA A 198 -9.52 0.93 -17.31
C ALA A 198 -8.41 1.03 -16.24
N LEU A 199 -7.19 1.38 -16.63
CA LEU A 199 -6.09 1.61 -15.69
C LEU A 199 -6.38 2.77 -14.73
N ARG A 200 -6.89 3.89 -15.24
CA ARG A 200 -7.21 5.06 -14.44
C ARG A 200 -8.30 4.76 -13.41
N GLU A 201 -9.35 4.06 -13.83
CA GLU A 201 -10.45 3.67 -12.95
C GLU A 201 -9.96 2.71 -11.85
N ALA A 202 -9.23 1.65 -12.22
CA ALA A 202 -8.68 0.69 -11.25
C ALA A 202 -7.75 1.35 -10.22
N ARG A 203 -6.92 2.31 -10.64
CA ARG A 203 -6.05 3.08 -9.76
C ARG A 203 -6.85 3.97 -8.81
N ALA A 204 -7.85 4.68 -9.31
CA ALA A 204 -8.70 5.55 -8.49
C ALA A 204 -9.43 4.75 -7.40
N VAL A 205 -9.98 3.58 -7.74
CA VAL A 205 -10.63 2.67 -6.78
C VAL A 205 -9.64 2.20 -5.72
N ARG A 206 -8.42 1.83 -6.13
CA ARG A 206 -7.36 1.41 -5.20
C ARG A 206 -6.95 2.55 -4.25
N GLU A 207 -6.71 3.73 -4.78
CA GLU A 207 -6.30 4.91 -4.00
C GLU A 207 -7.35 5.30 -2.97
N ASP A 208 -8.63 5.32 -3.35
CA ASP A 208 -9.74 5.60 -2.46
C ASP A 208 -9.84 4.56 -1.32
N GLN A 209 -9.72 3.27 -1.63
CA GLN A 209 -9.75 2.23 -0.62
C GLN A 209 -8.53 2.26 0.32
N VAL A 210 -7.34 2.51 -0.21
CA VAL A 210 -6.13 2.68 0.62
C VAL A 210 -6.26 3.89 1.54
N ALA A 211 -6.82 5.00 1.04
CA ALA A 211 -7.07 6.19 1.84
C ALA A 211 -8.09 5.91 2.96
N ARG A 212 -9.19 5.20 2.66
CA ARG A 212 -10.18 4.81 3.67
C ARG A 212 -9.58 3.93 4.75
N ARG A 213 -8.84 2.88 4.38
CA ARG A 213 -8.17 2.00 5.35
C ARG A 213 -7.18 2.76 6.26
N ARG A 214 -6.42 3.70 5.68
CA ARG A 214 -5.53 4.56 6.47
C ARG A 214 -6.29 5.43 7.46
N ALA A 215 -7.40 6.03 7.04
CA ALA A 215 -8.24 6.84 7.91
C ALA A 215 -8.87 6.02 9.05
N GLU A 216 -9.32 4.79 8.77
CA GLU A 216 -9.85 3.87 9.77
C GLU A 216 -8.78 3.46 10.79
N THR A 217 -7.59 3.08 10.30
CA THR A 217 -6.46 2.75 11.17
C THR A 217 -6.06 3.93 12.04
N GLN A 218 -6.01 5.14 11.48
CA GLN A 218 -5.67 6.35 12.23
C GLN A 218 -6.70 6.64 13.33
N ARG A 219 -7.98 6.49 13.04
CA ARG A 219 -9.04 6.62 14.06
C ARG A 219 -8.89 5.64 15.22
N CYS A 220 -8.55 4.39 14.94
CA CYS A 220 -8.29 3.39 15.98
C CYS A 220 -7.09 3.80 16.86
N ILE A 221 -6.01 4.29 16.24
CA ILE A 221 -4.82 4.77 16.98
C ILE A 221 -5.15 5.99 17.83
N ASP A 222 -5.91 6.94 17.31
CA ASP A 222 -6.29 8.16 18.03
C ASP A 222 -7.20 7.82 19.21
N LEU A 223 -8.18 6.93 19.02
CA LEU A 223 -9.06 6.45 20.10
C LEU A 223 -8.28 5.74 21.20
N GLU A 224 -7.31 4.91 20.85
CA GLU A 224 -6.44 4.23 21.81
C GLU A 224 -5.61 5.23 22.62
N ARG A 225 -5.04 6.25 21.96
CA ARG A 225 -4.28 7.32 22.64
C ARG A 225 -5.14 8.12 23.60
N ASP A 226 -6.37 8.47 23.20
CA ASP A 226 -7.32 9.20 24.04
C ASP A 226 -7.77 8.36 25.23
N ALA A 227 -7.98 7.05 25.03
CA ALA A 227 -8.32 6.13 26.12
C ALA A 227 -7.18 6.02 27.13
N LEU A 228 -5.94 5.89 26.67
CA LEU A 228 -4.76 5.87 27.55
C LEU A 228 -4.60 7.18 28.32
N ALA A 229 -4.78 8.34 27.67
CA ALA A 229 -4.74 9.65 28.33
C ALA A 229 -5.82 9.79 29.43
N THR A 230 -7.01 9.29 29.13
CA THR A 230 -8.13 9.30 30.09
C THR A 230 -7.83 8.41 31.29
N LEU A 231 -7.29 7.21 31.11
CA LEU A 231 -6.91 6.30 32.19
C LEU A 231 -5.80 6.88 33.07
N VAL A 232 -4.81 7.55 32.48
CA VAL A 232 -3.74 8.23 33.24
C VAL A 232 -4.32 9.36 34.06
N GLY A 233 -5.22 10.19 33.50
CA GLY A 233 -5.89 11.25 34.21
C GLY A 233 -6.73 10.79 35.42
N PHE A 234 -7.33 9.58 35.32
CA PHE A 234 -8.05 8.98 36.50
C PHE A 234 -7.09 8.57 37.60
N LYS A 235 -5.89 8.08 37.28
CA LYS A 235 -4.90 7.70 38.27
C LYS A 235 -4.48 8.91 39.12
N ASP A 236 -4.22 10.05 38.48
CA ASP A 236 -3.80 11.27 39.16
C ASP A 236 -4.88 11.81 40.12
N LEU A 237 -6.18 11.55 39.83
CA LEU A 237 -7.28 11.91 40.68
C LEU A 237 -7.46 10.98 41.89
N THR A 238 -7.06 9.72 41.79
CA THR A 238 -7.14 8.75 42.91
C THR A 238 -5.95 8.82 43.85
N ASP A 239 -4.85 9.40 43.41
CA ASP A 239 -3.61 9.59 44.19
C ASP A 239 -3.58 10.93 44.96
N LEU A 240 -4.69 11.69 44.98
CA LEU A 240 -4.81 12.87 45.84
C LEU A 240 -4.75 12.46 47.32
N PRO A 241 -3.83 13.02 48.12
CA PRO A 241 -3.73 12.68 49.52
C PRO A 241 -5.06 13.03 50.21
N GLU A 242 -5.66 12.02 50.88
CA GLU A 242 -6.82 12.24 51.77
C GLU A 242 -6.49 13.39 52.69
N GLY A 243 -7.21 14.49 52.49
CA GLY A 243 -7.01 15.73 53.22
C GLY A 243 -7.12 15.53 54.73
N ARG A 244 -6.13 16.05 55.43
CA ARG A 244 -6.16 16.25 56.91
C ARG A 244 -7.25 17.21 57.32
#